data_cec4554c38314fe127661f914fed1087
#
_entry.id   cec4554c38314fe127661f914fed1087
#
_cell.length_a   1.000
_cell.length_b   1.000
_cell.length_c   1.000
_cell.angle_alpha   90.00
_cell.angle_beta   90.00
_cell.angle_gamma   90.00
#
_symmetry.space_group_name_H-M   'P 1'
#
loop_
_entity.id
_entity.type
_entity.pdbx_description
1 polymer ?
#
loop_
_entity_poly.entity_id
_entity_poly.type
_entity_poly.pdbx_seq_one_letter_code
_entity_poly.pdbx_strand_id
1 'polypeptide(L)'
;MLSSFKVRNFRSIQDLSLDMSFAEKRAPAGYQDTESLFFLESQKKIRLVPTLAIYGANASGKSNVLKAVKTFSDCILNGIQGQFRPNKLQSASHPVSFEAAFVFDGHEYRYELQYDRETILKEVFHVDSHRIYSITDSDKWFDGLSTQAYLLERLLEIYRVECCDPRQHQTVTFLAIMGKRYQGLHHGITELYRYINDHLIVLSDNSIHLSRGVNALADVMAKADEPEPLHSAFEEITGLLESLDIHITRMAIDRTRMRLEHDANHTKDYLDAPAEFYNRITSVEKEGDNIVLNADSIHSFHKDNDGNEIEFDFTTEESSGTQIVAGLLGIFLAALKTGGTVIVDELDRSLHPLLLIQLIRLFKEKRYNENNAQLIFTVHNTDILDVGLMRVSEVGIISKTTQDGTTLVRISDFKEIENVASFRRQYLNGQFSGIPFPYV
;
A
#
# COMPACT_ATOMS: atom_id res chain seq x y z
N MET A 1 -2.06 9.02 -6.24
CA MET A 1 -0.76 9.16 -5.53
C MET A 1 -0.99 9.68 -4.12
N LEU A 2 -0.30 9.12 -3.13
CA LEU A 2 -0.20 9.70 -1.79
C LEU A 2 0.74 10.93 -1.84
N SER A 3 0.26 12.08 -1.40
CA SER A 3 1.05 13.32 -1.31
C SER A 3 1.69 13.48 0.06
N SER A 4 0.91 13.24 1.10
CA SER A 4 1.41 13.25 2.49
C SER A 4 0.56 12.38 3.39
N PHE A 5 1.18 11.89 4.47
CA PHE A 5 0.49 11.16 5.51
C PHE A 5 1.01 11.58 6.88
N LYS A 6 0.11 11.98 7.76
CA LYS A 6 0.46 12.35 9.12
C LYS A 6 -0.28 11.46 10.11
N VAL A 7 0.43 11.05 11.14
CA VAL A 7 -0.10 10.18 12.20
C VAL A 7 0.32 10.67 13.56
N ARG A 8 -0.62 10.69 14.51
CA ARG A 8 -0.38 11.06 15.91
C ARG A 8 -0.90 10.01 16.86
N ASN A 9 -0.18 9.82 17.95
CA ASN A 9 -0.53 8.90 19.03
C ASN A 9 -0.78 7.46 18.57
N PHE A 10 0.11 6.89 17.76
CA PHE A 10 -0.04 5.53 17.24
C PHE A 10 1.19 4.67 17.54
N ARG A 11 1.03 3.58 18.28
CA ARG A 11 2.10 2.61 18.65
C ARG A 11 3.34 3.29 19.24
N SER A 12 4.47 3.33 18.50
CA SER A 12 5.70 4.02 18.90
C SER A 12 5.77 5.46 18.41
N ILE A 13 4.77 5.92 17.67
CA ILE A 13 4.73 7.24 17.04
C ILE A 13 3.96 8.20 17.96
N GLN A 14 4.57 9.34 18.28
CA GLN A 14 3.89 10.45 18.95
C GLN A 14 3.28 11.42 17.92
N ASP A 15 4.10 11.95 17.02
CA ASP A 15 3.72 12.76 15.86
C ASP A 15 4.74 12.48 14.75
N LEU A 16 4.26 12.05 13.58
CA LEU A 16 5.10 11.73 12.43
C LEU A 16 4.40 12.16 11.15
N SER A 17 5.16 12.81 10.26
CA SER A 17 4.71 13.15 8.92
C SER A 17 5.58 12.44 7.88
N LEU A 18 4.93 11.76 6.95
CA LEU A 18 5.51 11.23 5.73
C LEU A 18 5.12 12.18 4.60
N ASP A 19 6.10 12.72 3.90
CA ASP A 19 5.92 13.68 2.82
C ASP A 19 6.53 13.14 1.53
N MET A 20 5.75 13.10 0.46
CA MET A 20 6.14 12.64 -0.86
C MET A 20 6.47 13.79 -1.82
N SER A 21 6.48 15.04 -1.34
CA SER A 21 6.83 16.18 -2.18
C SER A 21 8.30 16.15 -2.61
N PHE A 22 8.56 16.60 -3.82
CA PHE A 22 9.93 16.80 -4.30
C PHE A 22 10.53 18.06 -3.70
N ALA A 23 11.67 17.94 -3.04
CA ALA A 23 12.42 19.07 -2.53
C ALA A 23 13.32 19.67 -3.63
N GLU A 24 13.20 20.97 -3.91
CA GLU A 24 13.94 21.68 -4.97
C GLU A 24 15.44 21.90 -4.66
N LYS A 25 16.03 21.15 -3.75
CA LYS A 25 17.47 21.24 -3.49
C LYS A 25 18.24 20.62 -4.65
N ARG A 26 19.41 21.22 -4.98
CA ARG A 26 20.30 20.66 -6.00
C ARG A 26 20.59 19.19 -5.69
N ALA A 27 20.19 18.33 -6.62
CA ALA A 27 20.61 16.95 -6.55
C ALA A 27 22.15 16.88 -6.75
N PRO A 28 22.86 16.03 -6.00
CA PRO A 28 24.26 15.75 -6.27
C PRO A 28 24.48 15.26 -7.71
N ALA A 29 25.67 15.53 -8.27
CA ALA A 29 26.01 15.06 -9.60
C ALA A 29 25.79 13.54 -9.70
N GLY A 30 25.09 13.07 -10.71
CA GLY A 30 24.67 11.66 -10.90
C GLY A 30 23.22 11.35 -10.50
N TYR A 31 22.52 12.25 -9.80
CA TYR A 31 21.11 12.09 -9.41
C TYR A 31 20.15 12.99 -10.21
N GLN A 32 20.57 13.42 -11.39
CA GLN A 32 19.86 14.44 -12.20
C GLN A 32 18.79 13.85 -13.12
N ASP A 33 18.21 12.73 -12.81
CA ASP A 33 17.14 12.21 -13.63
C ASP A 33 15.85 13.01 -13.37
N THR A 34 15.45 13.83 -14.32
CA THR A 34 14.24 14.67 -14.27
C THR A 34 13.01 13.94 -14.80
N GLU A 35 13.17 12.81 -15.48
CA GLU A 35 12.08 12.13 -16.18
C GLU A 35 11.11 11.40 -15.25
N SER A 36 11.53 11.05 -14.06
CA SER A 36 10.73 10.29 -13.08
C SER A 36 10.05 11.16 -12.02
N LEU A 37 9.81 12.44 -12.26
CA LEU A 37 9.03 13.29 -11.37
C LEU A 37 7.60 13.40 -11.88
N PHE A 38 6.65 13.22 -10.98
CA PHE A 38 5.25 13.45 -11.27
C PHE A 38 4.88 14.90 -11.06
N PHE A 39 4.19 15.46 -12.03
CA PHE A 39 3.69 16.82 -12.00
C PHE A 39 2.18 16.80 -11.99
N LEU A 40 1.59 17.51 -11.04
CA LEU A 40 0.18 17.85 -11.14
C LEU A 40 0.07 19.13 -11.97
N GLU A 41 -0.62 19.06 -13.11
CA GLU A 41 -0.90 20.23 -13.96
C GLU A 41 -2.00 21.14 -13.38
N SER A 42 -2.57 20.82 -12.22
CA SER A 42 -3.50 21.70 -11.55
C SER A 42 -2.82 23.01 -11.09
N GLN A 43 -3.57 24.03 -10.80
CA GLN A 43 -3.14 25.43 -10.51
C GLN A 43 -1.99 25.60 -9.49
N LYS A 44 -1.64 24.53 -8.75
CA LYS A 44 -0.42 24.42 -7.94
C LYS A 44 0.42 23.30 -8.56
N LYS A 45 1.61 23.63 -9.03
CA LYS A 45 2.59 22.65 -9.54
C LYS A 45 3.10 21.78 -8.38
N ILE A 46 2.29 20.84 -7.93
CA ILE A 46 2.69 19.85 -6.93
C ILE A 46 3.59 18.84 -7.63
N ARG A 47 4.82 18.70 -7.16
CA ARG A 47 5.77 17.70 -7.64
C ARG A 47 5.89 16.62 -6.58
N LEU A 48 5.63 15.38 -6.95
CA LEU A 48 5.72 14.23 -6.06
C LEU A 48 6.80 13.27 -6.54
N VAL A 49 7.46 12.59 -5.60
CA VAL A 49 8.42 11.55 -5.92
C VAL A 49 7.71 10.20 -6.13
N PRO A 50 8.19 9.38 -7.09
CA PRO A 50 7.60 8.07 -7.37
C PRO A 50 7.93 7.03 -6.32
N THR A 51 9.03 7.20 -5.59
CA THR A 51 9.51 6.21 -4.63
C THR A 51 9.93 6.86 -3.32
N LEU A 52 9.81 6.11 -2.21
CA LEU A 52 10.37 6.49 -0.91
C LEU A 52 10.94 5.26 -0.22
N ALA A 53 12.27 5.21 -0.08
CA ALA A 53 12.96 4.19 0.68
C ALA A 53 13.12 4.64 2.14
N ILE A 54 12.67 3.84 3.08
CA ILE A 54 12.68 4.14 4.51
C ILE A 54 13.73 3.29 5.20
N TYR A 55 14.80 3.94 5.67
CA TYR A 55 15.90 3.36 6.43
C TYR A 55 15.76 3.60 7.93
N GLY A 56 16.48 2.84 8.71
CA GLY A 56 16.58 3.00 10.15
C GLY A 56 17.01 1.71 10.85
N ALA A 57 17.49 1.82 12.07
CA ALA A 57 17.89 0.69 12.90
C ALA A 57 16.73 -0.31 13.13
N ASN A 58 17.06 -1.55 13.51
CA ASN A 58 16.06 -2.50 13.97
C ASN A 58 15.31 -1.93 15.18
N ALA A 59 14.01 -2.18 15.23
CA ALA A 59 13.11 -1.65 16.27
C ALA A 59 12.97 -0.11 16.33
N SER A 60 13.47 0.64 15.33
CA SER A 60 13.28 2.10 15.24
C SER A 60 11.83 2.52 14.97
N GLY A 61 11.00 1.61 14.47
CA GLY A 61 9.60 1.86 14.17
C GLY A 61 9.25 1.93 12.68
N LYS A 62 10.15 1.49 11.77
CA LYS A 62 9.88 1.42 10.31
C LYS A 62 8.52 0.80 9.99
N SER A 63 8.32 -0.45 10.44
CA SER A 63 7.04 -1.15 10.24
C SER A 63 5.84 -0.46 10.89
N ASN A 64 6.04 0.35 11.95
CA ASN A 64 4.92 1.08 12.58
C ASN A 64 4.42 2.23 11.71
N VAL A 65 5.27 2.85 10.89
CA VAL A 65 4.85 3.86 9.90
C VAL A 65 3.96 3.22 8.85
N LEU A 66 4.36 2.08 8.29
CA LEU A 66 3.57 1.37 7.28
C LEU A 66 2.26 0.83 7.88
N LYS A 67 2.34 0.29 9.11
CA LYS A 67 1.15 -0.15 9.86
C LYS A 67 0.19 1.01 10.16
N ALA A 68 0.68 2.24 10.31
CA ALA A 68 -0.19 3.41 10.46
C ALA A 68 -1.02 3.66 9.20
N VAL A 69 -0.40 3.60 8.01
CA VAL A 69 -1.13 3.73 6.72
C VAL A 69 -2.12 2.57 6.53
N LYS A 70 -1.70 1.33 6.86
CA LYS A 70 -2.61 0.17 6.83
C LYS A 70 -3.82 0.36 7.75
N THR A 71 -3.57 0.79 9.00
CA THR A 71 -4.64 1.03 9.98
C THR A 71 -5.58 2.14 9.53
N PHE A 72 -5.04 3.21 8.93
CA PHE A 72 -5.84 4.27 8.32
C PHE A 72 -6.79 3.72 7.24
N SER A 73 -6.25 2.94 6.29
CA SER A 73 -7.07 2.29 5.27
C SER A 73 -8.12 1.35 5.88
N ASP A 74 -7.73 0.52 6.86
CA ASP A 74 -8.65 -0.40 7.53
C ASP A 74 -9.77 0.34 8.29
N CYS A 75 -9.45 1.46 8.96
CA CYS A 75 -10.47 2.30 9.63
C CYS A 75 -11.52 2.81 8.63
N ILE A 76 -11.08 3.21 7.44
CA ILE A 76 -11.98 3.68 6.39
C ILE A 76 -12.79 2.52 5.80
N LEU A 77 -12.13 1.41 5.45
CA LEU A 77 -12.80 0.32 4.75
C LEU A 77 -13.67 -0.54 5.67
N ASN A 78 -13.25 -0.75 6.92
CA ASN A 78 -13.85 -1.73 7.82
C ASN A 78 -14.35 -1.14 9.14
N GLY A 79 -14.14 0.17 9.38
CA GLY A 79 -14.46 0.85 10.62
C GLY A 79 -13.34 0.77 11.66
N ILE A 80 -13.49 1.53 12.76
CA ILE A 80 -12.45 1.70 13.79
C ILE A 80 -12.38 0.56 14.80
N GLN A 81 -13.32 -0.37 14.81
CA GLN A 81 -13.37 -1.46 15.78
C GLN A 81 -12.10 -2.31 15.70
N GLY A 82 -11.46 -2.51 16.87
CA GLY A 82 -10.20 -3.25 16.94
C GLY A 82 -8.96 -2.53 16.36
N GLN A 83 -9.10 -1.31 15.85
CA GLN A 83 -7.99 -0.55 15.25
C GLN A 83 -7.31 0.42 16.23
N PHE A 84 -7.85 0.65 17.41
CA PHE A 84 -7.27 1.57 18.38
C PHE A 84 -5.96 1.02 18.99
N ARG A 85 -4.83 1.62 18.61
CA ARG A 85 -3.48 1.23 19.02
C ARG A 85 -2.68 2.48 19.45
N PRO A 86 -3.08 3.15 20.55
CA PRO A 86 -2.42 4.37 20.99
C PRO A 86 -0.97 4.12 21.42
N ASN A 87 -0.20 5.21 21.47
CA ASN A 87 1.15 5.18 22.01
C ASN A 87 1.08 4.91 23.53
N LYS A 88 1.73 3.85 23.96
CA LYS A 88 1.71 3.42 25.37
C LYS A 88 2.49 4.35 26.32
N LEU A 89 3.35 5.21 25.76
CA LEU A 89 4.13 6.20 26.54
C LEU A 89 3.37 7.51 26.76
N GLN A 90 2.26 7.70 26.06
CA GLN A 90 1.31 8.80 26.27
C GLN A 90 0.10 8.31 27.05
N SER A 91 -0.72 9.25 27.54
CA SER A 91 -1.97 8.87 28.19
C SER A 91 -2.84 8.03 27.27
N ALA A 92 -3.33 6.89 27.75
CA ALA A 92 -4.21 5.99 27.01
C ALA A 92 -5.55 6.64 26.60
N SER A 93 -5.87 7.81 27.14
CA SER A 93 -7.06 8.59 26.82
C SER A 93 -6.91 9.49 25.58
N HIS A 94 -5.69 9.69 25.07
CA HIS A 94 -5.51 10.51 23.89
C HIS A 94 -5.97 9.76 22.62
N PRO A 95 -6.72 10.41 21.74
CA PRO A 95 -7.17 9.81 20.49
C PRO A 95 -6.01 9.54 19.53
N VAL A 96 -6.18 8.56 18.66
CA VAL A 96 -5.35 8.36 17.48
C VAL A 96 -5.84 9.28 16.38
N SER A 97 -4.94 9.96 15.67
CA SER A 97 -5.33 10.77 14.54
C SER A 97 -4.49 10.49 13.30
N PHE A 98 -5.15 10.51 12.15
CA PHE A 98 -4.57 10.40 10.82
C PHE A 98 -4.97 11.60 9.97
N GLU A 99 -4.05 12.10 9.15
CA GLU A 99 -4.30 13.04 8.09
C GLU A 99 -3.60 12.52 6.83
N ALA A 100 -4.34 12.36 5.75
CA ALA A 100 -3.79 11.88 4.48
C ALA A 100 -4.19 12.83 3.35
N ALA A 101 -3.23 13.14 2.48
CA ALA A 101 -3.48 13.89 1.26
C ALA A 101 -3.11 13.02 0.05
N PHE A 102 -3.99 13.00 -0.93
CA PHE A 102 -3.85 12.24 -2.17
C PHE A 102 -4.00 13.16 -3.37
N VAL A 103 -3.34 12.81 -4.45
CA VAL A 103 -3.39 13.54 -5.71
C VAL A 103 -3.63 12.54 -6.84
N PHE A 104 -4.76 12.63 -7.50
CA PHE A 104 -5.14 11.84 -8.67
C PHE A 104 -6.27 12.54 -9.44
N ASP A 105 -6.48 12.20 -10.70
CA ASP A 105 -7.49 12.77 -11.59
C ASP A 105 -7.52 14.31 -11.62
N GLY A 106 -6.33 14.93 -11.48
CA GLY A 106 -6.20 16.39 -11.51
C GLY A 106 -6.60 17.11 -10.21
N HIS A 107 -6.99 16.40 -9.16
CA HIS A 107 -7.47 16.95 -7.88
C HIS A 107 -6.59 16.57 -6.70
N GLU A 108 -6.58 17.43 -5.67
CA GLU A 108 -6.02 17.13 -4.34
C GLU A 108 -7.15 16.76 -3.39
N TYR A 109 -7.05 15.58 -2.78
CA TYR A 109 -7.98 15.07 -1.79
C TYR A 109 -7.30 15.04 -0.43
N ARG A 110 -7.87 15.69 0.59
CA ARG A 110 -7.34 15.65 1.94
C ARG A 110 -8.39 15.12 2.90
N TYR A 111 -8.00 14.14 3.68
CA TYR A 111 -8.87 13.48 4.63
C TYR A 111 -8.24 13.41 6.02
N GLU A 112 -9.02 13.76 7.04
CA GLU A 112 -8.62 13.74 8.44
C GLU A 112 -9.56 12.81 9.21
N LEU A 113 -8.99 11.91 10.03
CA LEU A 113 -9.71 11.00 10.91
C LEU A 113 -9.10 11.06 12.31
N GLN A 114 -9.95 11.25 13.32
CA GLN A 114 -9.57 11.15 14.72
C GLN A 114 -10.57 10.25 15.44
N TYR A 115 -10.08 9.31 16.23
CA TYR A 115 -10.92 8.34 16.91
C TYR A 115 -10.27 7.86 18.22
N ASP A 116 -11.10 7.38 19.12
CA ASP A 116 -10.70 6.67 20.32
C ASP A 116 -11.06 5.18 20.24
N ARG A 117 -11.17 4.51 21.38
CA ARG A 117 -11.53 3.09 21.44
C ARG A 117 -12.97 2.82 21.00
N GLU A 118 -13.86 3.75 21.20
CA GLU A 118 -15.31 3.58 21.11
C GLU A 118 -15.93 4.27 19.90
N THR A 119 -15.42 5.46 19.57
CA THR A 119 -16.08 6.30 18.58
C THR A 119 -15.13 7.14 17.72
N ILE A 120 -15.63 7.58 16.57
CA ILE A 120 -14.99 8.58 15.71
C ILE A 120 -15.28 9.95 16.29
N LEU A 121 -14.22 10.69 16.64
CA LEU A 121 -14.29 12.02 17.25
C LEU A 121 -14.25 13.13 16.20
N LYS A 122 -13.57 12.89 15.08
CA LYS A 122 -13.42 13.86 13.99
C LYS A 122 -13.27 13.15 12.67
N GLU A 123 -14.01 13.63 11.67
CA GLU A 123 -13.89 13.23 10.27
C GLU A 123 -14.04 14.48 9.40
N VAL A 124 -13.01 14.81 8.59
CA VAL A 124 -13.02 15.99 7.73
C VAL A 124 -12.51 15.61 6.34
N PHE A 125 -13.20 16.11 5.32
CA PHE A 125 -12.85 15.86 3.93
C PHE A 125 -12.78 17.15 3.11
N HIS A 126 -11.72 17.27 2.32
CA HIS A 126 -11.50 18.41 1.41
C HIS A 126 -11.17 17.89 0.01
N VAL A 127 -11.58 18.66 -1.00
CA VAL A 127 -11.17 18.53 -2.40
C VAL A 127 -10.64 19.88 -2.86
N ASP A 128 -9.41 19.96 -3.41
CA ASP A 128 -8.77 21.19 -3.88
C ASP A 128 -8.81 22.34 -2.86
N SER A 129 -8.55 22.03 -1.60
CA SER A 129 -8.64 22.97 -0.47
C SER A 129 -10.06 23.41 -0.08
N HIS A 130 -11.11 22.99 -0.78
CA HIS A 130 -12.50 23.20 -0.39
C HIS A 130 -12.94 22.10 0.57
N ARG A 131 -13.43 22.49 1.73
CA ARG A 131 -13.96 21.54 2.70
C ARG A 131 -15.34 21.06 2.25
N ILE A 132 -15.47 19.75 2.00
CA ILE A 132 -16.71 19.11 1.57
C ILE A 132 -17.60 18.82 2.77
N TYR A 133 -17.00 18.24 3.83
CA TYR A 133 -17.67 18.08 5.11
C TYR A 133 -16.70 18.09 6.30
N SER A 134 -17.26 18.39 7.47
CA SER A 134 -16.58 18.28 8.76
C SER A 134 -17.58 17.75 9.78
N ILE A 135 -17.28 16.61 10.36
CA ILE A 135 -18.08 15.92 11.37
C ILE A 135 -17.23 15.84 12.63
N THR A 136 -17.69 16.48 13.71
CA THR A 136 -17.06 16.44 15.04
C THR A 136 -18.16 16.22 16.08
N ASP A 137 -17.78 15.91 17.31
CA ASP A 137 -18.76 15.77 18.41
C ASP A 137 -19.61 17.02 18.61
N SER A 138 -19.03 18.19 18.42
CA SER A 138 -19.66 19.48 18.71
C SER A 138 -20.29 20.15 17.50
N ASP A 139 -19.87 19.82 16.28
CA ASP A 139 -20.31 20.50 15.07
C ASP A 139 -20.33 19.55 13.86
N LYS A 140 -21.32 19.75 13.00
CA LYS A 140 -21.53 18.97 11.77
C LYS A 140 -21.80 19.94 10.63
N TRP A 141 -20.80 20.05 9.75
CA TRP A 141 -20.83 20.99 8.65
C TRP A 141 -20.69 20.25 7.31
N PHE A 142 -21.49 20.63 6.34
CA PHE A 142 -21.44 20.15 4.96
C PHE A 142 -21.46 21.34 4.02
N ASP A 143 -20.65 21.30 2.94
CA ASP A 143 -20.57 22.40 1.99
C ASP A 143 -21.86 22.55 1.18
N GLY A 144 -22.54 23.66 1.39
CA GLY A 144 -23.74 24.02 0.63
C GLY A 144 -23.48 24.88 -0.61
N LEU A 145 -22.22 25.35 -0.83
CA LEU A 145 -21.91 26.30 -1.89
C LEU A 145 -21.46 25.62 -3.18
N SER A 146 -20.70 24.54 -3.07
CA SER A 146 -20.24 23.75 -4.23
C SER A 146 -21.24 22.67 -4.65
N THR A 147 -22.26 22.44 -3.84
CA THR A 147 -23.20 21.37 -3.98
C THR A 147 -24.59 21.94 -4.26
N GLN A 148 -25.30 21.44 -5.26
CA GLN A 148 -26.71 21.82 -5.44
C GLN A 148 -27.48 21.59 -4.13
N ALA A 149 -28.35 22.51 -3.74
CA ALA A 149 -29.08 22.48 -2.46
C ALA A 149 -29.74 21.09 -2.17
N TYR A 150 -30.22 20.43 -3.20
CA TYR A 150 -30.75 19.06 -3.14
C TYR A 150 -29.70 18.04 -2.65
N LEU A 151 -28.45 18.14 -3.10
CA LEU A 151 -27.41 17.19 -2.71
C LEU A 151 -26.97 17.40 -1.25
N LEU A 152 -26.96 18.64 -0.78
CA LEU A 152 -26.69 18.97 0.63
C LEU A 152 -27.77 18.37 1.55
N GLU A 153 -29.02 18.57 1.23
CA GLU A 153 -30.14 17.97 1.99
C GLU A 153 -30.01 16.44 2.04
N ARG A 154 -29.65 15.83 0.91
CA ARG A 154 -29.47 14.38 0.81
C ARG A 154 -28.28 13.88 1.65
N LEU A 155 -27.13 14.56 1.65
CA LEU A 155 -25.99 14.22 2.48
C LEU A 155 -26.32 14.32 3.97
N LEU A 156 -27.04 15.37 4.38
CA LEU A 156 -27.50 15.56 5.74
C LEU A 156 -28.49 14.48 6.18
N GLU A 157 -29.41 14.10 5.31
CA GLU A 157 -30.37 13.02 5.56
C GLU A 157 -29.64 11.68 5.76
N ILE A 158 -28.74 11.32 4.84
CA ILE A 158 -27.92 10.10 4.95
C ILE A 158 -27.12 10.10 6.25
N TYR A 159 -26.48 11.22 6.58
CA TYR A 159 -25.75 11.32 7.83
C TYR A 159 -26.63 11.08 9.05
N ARG A 160 -27.83 11.68 9.08
CA ARG A 160 -28.78 11.51 10.19
C ARG A 160 -29.25 10.06 10.34
N VAL A 161 -29.50 9.39 9.22
CA VAL A 161 -30.02 8.01 9.22
C VAL A 161 -28.91 7.00 9.57
N GLU A 162 -27.72 7.17 8.99
CA GLU A 162 -26.66 6.16 9.06
C GLU A 162 -25.67 6.37 10.22
N CYS A 163 -25.50 7.61 10.66
CA CYS A 163 -24.44 7.97 11.64
C CYS A 163 -25.02 8.47 12.98
N CYS A 164 -26.27 8.89 13.05
CA CYS A 164 -26.84 9.52 14.23
C CYS A 164 -27.80 8.60 15.00
N ASP A 165 -27.47 7.33 15.21
CA ASP A 165 -28.18 6.54 16.21
C ASP A 165 -27.71 6.97 17.61
N PRO A 166 -28.61 7.56 18.44
CA PRO A 166 -28.23 8.00 19.80
C PRO A 166 -27.80 6.85 20.72
N ARG A 167 -27.99 5.61 20.29
CA ARG A 167 -27.70 4.40 21.07
C ARG A 167 -26.39 3.73 20.67
N GLN A 168 -25.75 4.17 19.60
CA GLN A 168 -24.55 3.57 19.06
C GLN A 168 -23.48 4.63 18.81
N HIS A 169 -22.26 4.35 19.29
CA HIS A 169 -21.09 5.14 18.93
C HIS A 169 -20.80 4.99 17.43
N GLN A 170 -20.46 6.09 16.77
CA GLN A 170 -20.07 6.07 15.37
C GLN A 170 -18.74 5.33 15.20
N THR A 171 -18.77 4.13 14.67
CA THR A 171 -17.56 3.30 14.42
C THR A 171 -17.21 3.16 12.95
N VAL A 172 -18.08 3.56 12.06
CA VAL A 172 -17.88 3.54 10.60
C VAL A 172 -17.82 4.98 10.10
N THR A 173 -16.85 5.28 9.25
CA THR A 173 -16.66 6.62 8.69
C THR A 173 -17.80 6.98 7.73
N PHE A 174 -18.12 8.27 7.65
CA PHE A 174 -19.10 8.76 6.67
C PHE A 174 -18.61 8.52 5.23
N LEU A 175 -17.28 8.66 5.00
CA LEU A 175 -16.64 8.30 3.74
C LEU A 175 -16.95 6.86 3.32
N ALA A 176 -16.86 5.90 4.25
CA ALA A 176 -17.16 4.49 3.97
C ALA A 176 -18.65 4.25 3.63
N ILE A 177 -19.53 4.87 4.39
CA ILE A 177 -20.99 4.77 4.15
C ILE A 177 -21.32 5.29 2.75
N MET A 178 -20.81 6.48 2.41
CA MET A 178 -21.03 7.08 1.11
C MET A 178 -20.40 6.25 -0.02
N GLY A 179 -19.14 5.82 0.16
CA GLY A 179 -18.40 5.04 -0.84
C GLY A 179 -18.98 3.64 -1.10
N LYS A 180 -19.58 3.00 -0.07
CA LYS A 180 -20.15 1.65 -0.20
C LYS A 180 -21.61 1.67 -0.69
N ARG A 181 -22.45 2.54 -0.08
CA ARG A 181 -23.91 2.47 -0.25
C ARG A 181 -24.47 3.54 -1.18
N TYR A 182 -23.76 4.66 -1.35
CA TYR A 182 -24.26 5.84 -2.07
C TYR A 182 -23.28 6.30 -3.16
N GLN A 183 -22.69 5.31 -3.86
CA GLN A 183 -21.72 5.58 -4.94
C GLN A 183 -22.33 6.51 -6.00
N GLY A 184 -21.53 7.47 -6.47
CA GLY A 184 -21.92 8.44 -7.47
C GLY A 184 -22.76 9.62 -6.98
N LEU A 185 -23.21 9.62 -5.71
CA LEU A 185 -23.96 10.77 -5.18
C LEU A 185 -23.06 12.02 -5.04
N HIS A 186 -21.80 11.85 -4.65
CA HIS A 186 -20.78 12.91 -4.63
C HIS A 186 -19.49 12.38 -5.22
N HIS A 187 -19.06 12.94 -6.35
CA HIS A 187 -17.91 12.44 -7.11
C HIS A 187 -16.63 12.33 -6.24
N GLY A 188 -16.19 13.41 -5.60
CA GLY A 188 -14.95 13.40 -4.82
C GLY A 188 -14.95 12.41 -3.65
N ILE A 189 -16.10 12.18 -2.99
CA ILE A 189 -16.22 11.16 -1.92
C ILE A 189 -16.06 9.76 -2.52
N THR A 190 -16.75 9.49 -3.63
CA THR A 190 -16.68 8.20 -4.32
C THR A 190 -15.27 7.90 -4.80
N GLU A 191 -14.59 8.87 -5.40
CA GLU A 191 -13.23 8.70 -5.93
C GLU A 191 -12.20 8.50 -4.83
N LEU A 192 -12.26 9.25 -3.72
CA LEU A 192 -11.34 9.02 -2.60
C LEU A 192 -11.56 7.63 -1.98
N TYR A 193 -12.81 7.23 -1.78
CA TYR A 193 -13.09 5.89 -1.26
C TYR A 193 -12.54 4.79 -2.18
N ARG A 194 -12.78 4.92 -3.50
CA ARG A 194 -12.27 4.00 -4.52
C ARG A 194 -10.75 3.95 -4.51
N TYR A 195 -10.09 5.11 -4.44
CA TYR A 195 -8.63 5.16 -4.38
C TYR A 195 -8.08 4.40 -3.16
N ILE A 196 -8.66 4.61 -1.98
CA ILE A 196 -8.23 3.92 -0.76
C ILE A 196 -8.50 2.40 -0.84
N ASN A 197 -9.61 2.00 -1.45
CA ASN A 197 -10.00 0.59 -1.58
C ASN A 197 -9.20 -0.17 -2.64
N ASP A 198 -9.03 0.42 -3.82
CA ASP A 198 -8.52 -0.27 -5.01
C ASP A 198 -7.05 0.05 -5.31
N HIS A 199 -6.55 1.25 -4.91
CA HIS A 199 -5.26 1.78 -5.35
C HIS A 199 -4.26 2.02 -4.21
N LEU A 200 -4.65 1.95 -2.94
CA LEU A 200 -3.74 2.04 -1.81
C LEU A 200 -3.45 0.64 -1.25
N ILE A 201 -2.37 0.04 -1.70
CA ILE A 201 -2.01 -1.34 -1.40
C ILE A 201 -0.91 -1.36 -0.34
N VAL A 202 -1.17 -1.94 0.84
CA VAL A 202 -0.16 -2.09 1.89
C VAL A 202 0.15 -3.59 2.07
N LEU A 203 1.42 -3.93 1.88
CA LEU A 203 1.95 -5.28 1.96
C LEU A 203 2.82 -5.43 3.22
N SER A 204 2.58 -6.49 3.97
CA SER A 204 3.45 -6.95 5.06
C SER A 204 3.92 -8.37 4.74
N ASP A 205 4.98 -8.83 5.41
CA ASP A 205 5.72 -10.08 5.15
C ASP A 205 4.89 -11.29 4.69
N ASN A 206 3.72 -11.50 5.29
CA ASN A 206 2.89 -12.68 5.00
C ASN A 206 1.80 -12.42 3.95
N SER A 207 1.83 -11.28 3.27
CA SER A 207 0.78 -10.90 2.31
C SER A 207 1.22 -10.94 0.85
N ILE A 208 2.48 -11.33 0.60
CA ILE A 208 3.06 -11.39 -0.75
C ILE A 208 2.98 -12.85 -1.22
N HIS A 209 1.96 -13.13 -2.02
CA HIS A 209 1.75 -14.43 -2.65
C HIS A 209 1.49 -14.22 -4.14
N LEU A 210 1.94 -15.16 -4.97
CA LEU A 210 1.76 -15.08 -6.42
C LEU A 210 0.29 -14.99 -6.81
N SER A 211 -0.58 -15.80 -6.21
CA SER A 211 -2.02 -15.77 -6.49
C SER A 211 -2.64 -14.38 -6.27
N ARG A 212 -2.22 -13.67 -5.21
CA ARG A 212 -2.66 -12.29 -4.95
C ARG A 212 -2.17 -11.33 -6.04
N GLY A 213 -0.91 -11.46 -6.46
CA GLY A 213 -0.34 -10.63 -7.53
C GLY A 213 -1.03 -10.84 -8.87
N VAL A 214 -1.19 -12.10 -9.25
CA VAL A 214 -1.86 -12.47 -10.51
C VAL A 214 -3.32 -12.01 -10.52
N ASN A 215 -4.06 -12.26 -9.44
CA ASN A 215 -5.46 -11.83 -9.37
C ASN A 215 -5.59 -10.29 -9.41
N ALA A 216 -4.73 -9.55 -8.69
CA ALA A 216 -4.74 -8.09 -8.73
C ALA A 216 -4.49 -7.55 -10.15
N LEU A 217 -3.55 -8.14 -10.90
CA LEU A 217 -3.26 -7.75 -12.26
C LEU A 217 -4.41 -8.16 -13.22
N ALA A 218 -4.93 -9.38 -13.09
CA ALA A 218 -6.04 -9.87 -13.89
C ALA A 218 -7.32 -9.03 -13.69
N ASP A 219 -7.61 -8.59 -12.46
CA ASP A 219 -8.75 -7.70 -12.18
C ASP A 219 -8.62 -6.34 -12.89
N VAL A 220 -7.40 -5.80 -12.97
CA VAL A 220 -7.12 -4.56 -13.71
C VAL A 220 -7.32 -4.78 -15.21
N MET A 221 -6.81 -5.89 -15.75
CA MET A 221 -6.95 -6.25 -17.17
C MET A 221 -8.42 -6.52 -17.55
N ALA A 222 -9.17 -7.21 -16.68
CA ALA A 222 -10.60 -7.44 -16.88
C ALA A 222 -11.41 -6.13 -16.94
N LYS A 223 -11.06 -5.13 -16.13
CA LYS A 223 -11.67 -3.80 -16.17
C LYS A 223 -11.32 -3.03 -17.46
N ALA A 224 -10.24 -3.43 -18.15
CA ALA A 224 -9.81 -2.90 -19.43
C ALA A 224 -10.31 -3.74 -20.64
N ASP A 225 -11.31 -4.61 -20.42
CA ASP A 225 -11.92 -5.49 -21.42
C ASP A 225 -10.93 -6.48 -22.07
N GLU A 226 -9.85 -6.87 -21.37
CA GLU A 226 -8.93 -7.89 -21.84
C GLU A 226 -9.67 -9.26 -21.93
N PRO A 227 -9.62 -9.97 -23.06
CA PRO A 227 -10.42 -11.17 -23.28
C PRO A 227 -10.03 -12.35 -22.37
N GLU A 228 -8.75 -12.47 -22.05
CA GLU A 228 -8.21 -13.52 -21.17
C GLU A 228 -7.33 -12.93 -20.06
N PRO A 229 -7.90 -12.12 -19.13
CA PRO A 229 -7.11 -11.29 -18.22
C PRO A 229 -6.18 -12.10 -17.32
N LEU A 230 -6.56 -13.31 -16.95
CA LEU A 230 -5.73 -14.17 -16.11
C LEU A 230 -4.52 -14.71 -16.87
N HIS A 231 -4.72 -15.13 -18.12
CA HIS A 231 -3.64 -15.61 -18.98
C HIS A 231 -2.67 -14.47 -19.30
N SER A 232 -3.18 -13.31 -19.70
CA SER A 232 -2.38 -12.12 -19.98
C SER A 232 -1.59 -11.66 -18.75
N ALA A 233 -2.16 -11.78 -17.53
CA ALA A 233 -1.45 -11.48 -16.29
C ALA A 233 -0.25 -12.40 -16.06
N PHE A 234 -0.41 -13.69 -16.31
CA PHE A 234 0.71 -14.64 -16.22
C PHE A 234 1.78 -14.36 -17.27
N GLU A 235 1.40 -14.06 -18.50
CA GLU A 235 2.35 -13.72 -19.58
C GLU A 235 3.17 -12.48 -19.23
N GLU A 236 2.55 -11.39 -18.74
CA GLU A 236 3.27 -10.18 -18.35
C GLU A 236 4.23 -10.45 -17.17
N ILE A 237 3.79 -11.19 -16.16
CA ILE A 237 4.65 -11.54 -15.02
C ILE A 237 5.82 -12.38 -15.50
N THR A 238 5.58 -13.41 -16.32
CA THR A 238 6.62 -14.30 -16.85
C THR A 238 7.64 -13.54 -17.69
N GLY A 239 7.19 -12.65 -18.59
CA GLY A 239 8.08 -11.82 -19.41
C GLY A 239 8.99 -10.91 -18.58
N LEU A 240 8.48 -10.37 -17.45
CA LEU A 240 9.33 -9.61 -16.53
C LEU A 240 10.28 -10.50 -15.72
N LEU A 241 9.85 -11.69 -15.28
CA LEU A 241 10.74 -12.65 -14.60
C LEU A 241 11.91 -13.02 -15.49
N GLU A 242 11.68 -13.31 -16.77
CA GLU A 242 12.74 -13.58 -17.75
C GLU A 242 13.70 -12.39 -17.89
N SER A 243 13.17 -11.16 -17.94
CA SER A 243 13.99 -9.94 -17.99
C SER A 243 14.83 -9.70 -16.73
N LEU A 244 14.47 -10.33 -15.62
CA LEU A 244 15.15 -10.30 -14.33
C LEU A 244 16.10 -11.50 -14.13
N ASP A 245 16.39 -12.27 -15.19
CA ASP A 245 17.25 -13.45 -15.16
C ASP A 245 16.66 -14.62 -14.33
N ILE A 246 15.33 -14.66 -14.21
CA ILE A 246 14.60 -15.76 -13.61
C ILE A 246 13.99 -16.60 -14.77
N HIS A 247 14.60 -17.75 -15.04
CA HIS A 247 14.33 -18.55 -16.24
C HIS A 247 13.04 -19.38 -16.14
N ILE A 248 11.90 -18.73 -15.96
CA ILE A 248 10.57 -19.33 -16.07
C ILE A 248 10.04 -18.99 -17.47
N THR A 249 9.76 -19.99 -18.28
CA THR A 249 9.31 -19.80 -19.67
C THR A 249 7.80 -19.59 -19.78
N ARG A 250 7.05 -20.15 -18.85
CA ARG A 250 5.59 -20.07 -18.78
C ARG A 250 5.11 -20.32 -17.36
N MET A 251 3.99 -19.72 -17.03
CA MET A 251 3.24 -20.03 -15.81
C MET A 251 1.81 -20.39 -16.15
N ALA A 252 1.22 -21.27 -15.36
CA ALA A 252 -0.17 -21.68 -15.49
C ALA A 252 -0.83 -21.81 -14.11
N ILE A 253 -2.15 -21.73 -14.08
CA ILE A 253 -2.95 -21.93 -12.89
C ILE A 253 -4.05 -22.93 -13.15
N ASP A 254 -4.14 -23.93 -12.29
CA ASP A 254 -5.25 -24.86 -12.24
C ASP A 254 -6.16 -24.48 -11.08
N ARG A 255 -7.40 -24.11 -11.42
CA ARG A 255 -8.44 -23.78 -10.44
C ARG A 255 -9.30 -24.98 -10.15
N THR A 256 -9.24 -25.45 -8.93
CA THR A 256 -10.06 -26.56 -8.44
C THR A 256 -11.17 -25.98 -7.57
N ARG A 257 -12.42 -26.29 -7.94
CA ARG A 257 -13.60 -25.97 -7.14
C ARG A 257 -14.11 -27.28 -6.52
N MET A 258 -14.02 -27.38 -5.22
CA MET A 258 -14.47 -28.55 -4.47
C MET A 258 -15.72 -28.19 -3.68
N ARG A 259 -16.80 -28.91 -3.90
CA ARG A 259 -18.05 -28.75 -3.15
C ARG A 259 -18.11 -29.77 -2.04
N LEU A 260 -18.20 -29.29 -0.81
CA LEU A 260 -18.35 -30.11 0.38
C LEU A 260 -19.83 -30.21 0.73
N GLU A 261 -20.42 -31.40 0.52
CA GLU A 261 -21.80 -31.64 0.95
C GLU A 261 -21.84 -31.77 2.48
N HIS A 262 -22.84 -31.16 3.08
CA HIS A 262 -23.04 -31.24 4.53
C HIS A 262 -23.65 -32.61 4.88
N ASP A 263 -22.82 -33.64 4.84
CA ASP A 263 -23.17 -34.94 5.40
C ASP A 263 -22.38 -35.19 6.67
N ALA A 264 -23.08 -35.35 7.80
CA ALA A 264 -22.50 -35.55 9.12
C ALA A 264 -21.55 -36.76 9.23
N ASN A 265 -21.55 -37.65 8.24
CA ASN A 265 -20.72 -38.84 8.20
C ASN A 265 -19.39 -38.66 7.45
N HIS A 266 -19.23 -37.58 6.66
CA HIS A 266 -18.05 -37.36 5.79
C HIS A 266 -17.08 -36.28 6.30
N THR A 267 -17.33 -35.68 7.48
CA THR A 267 -16.42 -34.69 8.08
C THR A 267 -15.02 -35.21 8.37
N LYS A 268 -14.80 -36.54 8.37
CA LYS A 268 -13.47 -37.12 8.56
C LYS A 268 -12.56 -37.06 7.34
N ASP A 269 -13.12 -37.17 6.14
CA ASP A 269 -12.33 -37.20 4.89
C ASP A 269 -11.64 -35.87 4.56
N TYR A 270 -12.14 -34.77 5.16
CA TYR A 270 -11.57 -33.41 4.97
C TYR A 270 -10.40 -33.13 5.92
N LEU A 271 -10.37 -33.78 7.09
CA LEU A 271 -9.25 -33.66 8.03
C LEU A 271 -8.01 -34.43 7.57
N ASP A 272 -8.16 -35.30 6.60
CA ASP A 272 -7.09 -36.16 6.05
C ASP A 272 -6.48 -35.58 4.74
N ALA A 273 -6.96 -34.43 4.25
CA ALA A 273 -6.30 -33.77 3.12
C ALA A 273 -4.88 -33.34 3.50
N PRO A 274 -3.89 -33.51 2.60
CA PRO A 274 -2.53 -33.05 2.87
C PRO A 274 -2.49 -31.57 3.27
N ALA A 275 -1.60 -31.20 4.20
CA ALA A 275 -1.45 -29.81 4.64
C ALA A 275 -1.23 -28.83 3.47
N GLU A 276 -0.60 -29.31 2.40
CA GLU A 276 -0.38 -28.58 1.14
C GLU A 276 -1.69 -28.18 0.45
N PHE A 277 -2.74 -29.00 0.54
CA PHE A 277 -4.05 -28.68 -0.03
C PHE A 277 -4.67 -27.47 0.68
N TYR A 278 -4.56 -27.38 2.01
CA TYR A 278 -5.11 -26.25 2.76
C TYR A 278 -4.38 -24.95 2.47
N ASN A 279 -3.11 -25.00 2.13
CA ASN A 279 -2.30 -23.85 1.73
C ASN A 279 -2.69 -23.28 0.36
N ARG A 280 -3.41 -24.06 -0.45
CA ARG A 280 -3.89 -23.70 -1.80
C ARG A 280 -5.30 -23.12 -1.80
N ILE A 281 -6.04 -23.19 -0.68
CA ILE A 281 -7.41 -22.65 -0.59
C ILE A 281 -7.37 -21.13 -0.67
N THR A 282 -7.98 -20.59 -1.71
CA THR A 282 -8.05 -19.15 -1.98
C THR A 282 -9.34 -18.51 -1.48
N SER A 283 -10.44 -19.28 -1.47
CA SER A 283 -11.70 -18.84 -0.89
C SER A 283 -12.53 -20.00 -0.37
N VAL A 284 -13.37 -19.68 0.61
CA VAL A 284 -14.39 -20.58 1.19
C VAL A 284 -15.73 -19.86 1.05
N GLU A 285 -16.62 -20.46 0.27
CA GLU A 285 -17.94 -19.91 0.00
C GLU A 285 -19.03 -20.82 0.59
N LYS A 286 -20.14 -20.23 1.01
CA LYS A 286 -21.30 -21.00 1.47
C LYS A 286 -22.38 -20.94 0.41
N GLU A 287 -22.71 -22.09 -0.20
CA GLU A 287 -23.82 -22.26 -1.15
C GLU A 287 -24.94 -23.10 -0.53
N GLY A 288 -25.93 -22.46 0.07
CA GLY A 288 -26.97 -23.15 0.84
C GLY A 288 -26.38 -23.84 2.07
N ASP A 289 -26.56 -25.16 2.18
CA ASP A 289 -25.98 -25.98 3.24
C ASP A 289 -24.58 -26.50 2.91
N ASN A 290 -24.09 -26.28 1.69
CA ASN A 290 -22.79 -26.77 1.24
C ASN A 290 -21.71 -25.71 1.41
N ILE A 291 -20.47 -26.17 1.65
CA ILE A 291 -19.28 -25.34 1.63
C ILE A 291 -18.55 -25.59 0.31
N VAL A 292 -18.21 -24.52 -0.38
CA VAL A 292 -17.40 -24.57 -1.61
C VAL A 292 -16.02 -24.06 -1.28
N LEU A 293 -15.00 -24.89 -1.54
CA LEU A 293 -13.59 -24.52 -1.44
C LEU A 293 -13.06 -24.27 -2.85
N ASN A 294 -12.50 -23.10 -3.07
CA ASN A 294 -11.71 -22.81 -4.25
C ASN A 294 -10.24 -22.94 -3.90
N ALA A 295 -9.51 -23.73 -4.63
CA ALA A 295 -8.07 -23.93 -4.44
C ALA A 295 -7.35 -23.71 -5.77
N ASP A 296 -6.26 -22.94 -5.73
CA ASP A 296 -5.42 -22.64 -6.88
C ASP A 296 -4.11 -23.43 -6.79
N SER A 297 -3.76 -24.17 -7.83
CA SER A 297 -2.45 -24.75 -8.04
C SER A 297 -1.74 -23.98 -9.13
N ILE A 298 -0.58 -23.41 -8.81
CA ILE A 298 0.21 -22.62 -9.76
C ILE A 298 1.42 -23.45 -10.18
N HIS A 299 1.66 -23.51 -11.47
CA HIS A 299 2.74 -24.26 -12.10
C HIS A 299 3.68 -23.32 -12.83
N SER A 300 4.98 -23.53 -12.71
CA SER A 300 6.03 -22.90 -13.51
C SER A 300 6.66 -23.90 -14.46
N PHE A 301 7.12 -23.43 -15.59
CA PHE A 301 7.74 -24.26 -16.62
C PHE A 301 9.15 -23.72 -16.92
N HIS A 302 10.11 -24.64 -16.91
CA HIS A 302 11.50 -24.37 -17.24
C HIS A 302 11.92 -25.19 -18.45
N LYS A 303 12.92 -24.74 -19.20
CA LYS A 303 13.53 -25.55 -20.28
C LYS A 303 14.65 -26.39 -19.74
N ASP A 304 14.67 -27.68 -20.12
CA ASP A 304 15.80 -28.55 -19.94
C ASP A 304 16.93 -28.24 -20.94
N ASN A 305 18.04 -29.01 -20.86
CA ASN A 305 19.17 -28.85 -21.77
C ASN A 305 18.83 -29.17 -23.24
N ASP A 306 17.76 -29.90 -23.48
CA ASP A 306 17.28 -30.32 -24.81
C ASP A 306 16.20 -29.35 -25.34
N GLY A 307 15.79 -28.37 -24.54
CA GLY A 307 14.78 -27.37 -24.86
C GLY A 307 13.34 -27.79 -24.59
N ASN A 308 13.11 -28.94 -23.92
CA ASN A 308 11.78 -29.40 -23.54
C ASN A 308 11.32 -28.66 -22.28
N GLU A 309 10.02 -28.36 -22.18
CA GLU A 309 9.43 -27.79 -20.97
C GLU A 309 9.30 -28.86 -19.89
N ILE A 310 9.79 -28.53 -18.68
CA ILE A 310 9.59 -29.31 -17.46
C ILE A 310 8.72 -28.48 -16.52
N GLU A 311 7.66 -29.11 -16.02
CA GLU A 311 6.71 -28.53 -15.09
C GLU A 311 7.18 -28.66 -13.64
N PHE A 312 7.01 -27.58 -12.87
CA PHE A 312 7.27 -27.50 -11.44
C PHE A 312 6.05 -26.98 -10.71
N ASP A 313 5.78 -27.49 -9.51
CA ASP A 313 4.84 -26.85 -8.60
C ASP A 313 5.47 -25.56 -8.07
N PHE A 314 4.90 -24.40 -8.47
CA PHE A 314 5.45 -23.09 -8.13
C PHE A 314 5.59 -22.87 -6.62
N THR A 315 4.67 -23.42 -5.83
CA THR A 315 4.61 -23.16 -4.38
C THR A 315 5.63 -23.98 -3.60
N THR A 316 5.93 -25.20 -4.05
CA THR A 316 6.76 -26.15 -3.32
C THR A 316 8.15 -26.33 -3.90
N GLU A 317 8.34 -26.10 -5.20
CA GLU A 317 9.58 -26.39 -5.91
C GLU A 317 10.36 -25.12 -6.29
N GLU A 318 9.69 -23.95 -6.43
CA GLU A 318 10.39 -22.70 -6.67
C GLU A 318 11.02 -22.12 -5.40
N SER A 319 12.12 -21.38 -5.58
CA SER A 319 12.75 -20.69 -4.46
C SER A 319 11.84 -19.63 -3.83
N SER A 320 11.97 -19.40 -2.51
CA SER A 320 11.20 -18.36 -1.83
C SER A 320 11.42 -16.97 -2.44
N GLY A 321 12.62 -16.69 -2.94
CA GLY A 321 12.92 -15.44 -3.64
C GLY A 321 12.12 -15.30 -4.95
N THR A 322 12.08 -16.36 -5.77
CA THR A 322 11.28 -16.42 -6.99
C THR A 322 9.80 -16.20 -6.72
N GLN A 323 9.27 -16.87 -5.69
CA GLN A 323 7.86 -16.75 -5.31
C GLN A 323 7.51 -15.31 -4.87
N ILE A 324 8.37 -14.67 -4.08
CA ILE A 324 8.18 -13.28 -3.62
C ILE A 324 8.24 -12.32 -4.82
N VAL A 325 9.23 -12.46 -5.70
CA VAL A 325 9.38 -11.59 -6.88
C VAL A 325 8.15 -11.70 -7.78
N ALA A 326 7.71 -12.90 -8.11
CA ALA A 326 6.55 -13.09 -8.97
C ALA A 326 5.25 -12.51 -8.37
N GLY A 327 5.05 -12.69 -7.05
CA GLY A 327 3.93 -12.09 -6.34
C GLY A 327 3.98 -10.56 -6.33
N LEU A 328 5.17 -9.98 -6.10
CA LEU A 328 5.38 -8.52 -6.16
C LEU A 328 5.15 -7.98 -7.56
N LEU A 329 5.64 -8.65 -8.60
CA LEU A 329 5.48 -8.20 -9.98
C LEU A 329 4.01 -8.05 -10.37
N GLY A 330 3.16 -9.01 -10.03
CA GLY A 330 1.73 -8.90 -10.32
C GLY A 330 1.09 -7.67 -9.64
N ILE A 331 1.41 -7.42 -8.36
CA ILE A 331 0.92 -6.24 -7.62
C ILE A 331 1.50 -4.94 -8.21
N PHE A 332 2.78 -4.92 -8.54
CA PHE A 332 3.45 -3.75 -9.11
C PHE A 332 2.90 -3.40 -10.49
N LEU A 333 2.72 -4.40 -11.35
CA LEU A 333 2.09 -4.20 -12.66
C LEU A 333 0.66 -3.67 -12.55
N ALA A 334 -0.15 -4.23 -11.64
CA ALA A 334 -1.49 -3.71 -11.37
C ALA A 334 -1.45 -2.23 -10.94
N ALA A 335 -0.54 -1.87 -10.02
CA ALA A 335 -0.38 -0.49 -9.58
C ALA A 335 0.15 0.43 -10.70
N LEU A 336 1.11 -0.03 -11.52
CA LEU A 336 1.65 0.73 -12.65
C LEU A 336 0.58 1.00 -13.71
N LYS A 337 -0.31 0.05 -13.95
CA LYS A 337 -1.44 0.22 -14.90
C LYS A 337 -2.51 1.19 -14.37
N THR A 338 -2.67 1.31 -13.05
CA THR A 338 -3.76 2.11 -12.44
C THR A 338 -3.33 3.40 -11.76
N GLY A 339 -2.02 3.66 -11.62
CA GLY A 339 -1.52 4.81 -10.87
C GLY A 339 -1.65 4.64 -9.35
N GLY A 340 -1.64 3.40 -8.85
CA GLY A 340 -1.79 3.09 -7.43
C GLY A 340 -0.55 3.40 -6.59
N THR A 341 -0.73 3.45 -5.26
CA THR A 341 0.35 3.54 -4.28
C THR A 341 0.55 2.18 -3.60
N VAL A 342 1.73 1.60 -3.78
CA VAL A 342 2.12 0.35 -3.13
C VAL A 342 3.08 0.64 -1.98
N ILE A 343 2.79 0.07 -0.82
CA ILE A 343 3.59 0.22 0.39
C ILE A 343 4.05 -1.17 0.83
N VAL A 344 5.38 -1.37 0.93
CA VAL A 344 5.97 -2.69 1.20
C VAL A 344 6.89 -2.64 2.42
N ASP A 345 6.63 -3.49 3.42
CA ASP A 345 7.56 -3.67 4.54
C ASP A 345 8.66 -4.66 4.15
N GLU A 346 9.93 -4.29 4.42
CA GLU A 346 11.13 -5.10 4.14
C GLU A 346 11.20 -5.60 2.67
N LEU A 347 11.12 -4.67 1.71
CA LEU A 347 11.14 -5.00 0.27
C LEU A 347 12.39 -5.81 -0.14
N ASP A 348 13.51 -5.64 0.54
CA ASP A 348 14.78 -6.33 0.27
C ASP A 348 14.85 -7.75 0.87
N ARG A 349 13.81 -8.19 1.58
CA ARG A 349 13.80 -9.51 2.19
C ARG A 349 13.83 -10.61 1.12
N SER A 350 14.81 -11.50 1.24
CA SER A 350 15.03 -12.64 0.31
C SER A 350 15.31 -12.25 -1.14
N LEU A 351 15.61 -10.98 -1.42
CA LEU A 351 15.92 -10.49 -2.75
C LEU A 351 17.43 -10.22 -2.94
N HIS A 352 17.94 -10.62 -4.08
CA HIS A 352 19.27 -10.19 -4.49
C HIS A 352 19.29 -8.66 -4.73
N PRO A 353 20.35 -7.92 -4.35
CA PRO A 353 20.40 -6.46 -4.53
C PRO A 353 20.10 -5.97 -5.95
N LEU A 354 20.53 -6.69 -6.97
CA LEU A 354 20.26 -6.33 -8.36
C LEU A 354 18.77 -6.44 -8.72
N LEU A 355 18.07 -7.47 -8.19
CA LEU A 355 16.61 -7.61 -8.37
C LEU A 355 15.88 -6.47 -7.70
N LEU A 356 16.26 -6.12 -6.48
CA LEU A 356 15.68 -4.98 -5.75
C LEU A 356 15.82 -3.67 -6.56
N ILE A 357 16.98 -3.42 -7.14
CA ILE A 357 17.23 -2.24 -7.99
C ILE A 357 16.30 -2.25 -9.21
N GLN A 358 16.12 -3.38 -9.88
CA GLN A 358 15.25 -3.48 -11.06
C GLN A 358 13.78 -3.28 -10.68
N LEU A 359 13.30 -3.84 -9.58
CA LEU A 359 11.94 -3.63 -9.09
C LEU A 359 11.65 -2.16 -8.78
N ILE A 360 12.60 -1.45 -8.17
CA ILE A 360 12.47 0.00 -7.90
C ILE A 360 12.44 0.78 -9.23
N ARG A 361 13.26 0.40 -10.21
CA ARG A 361 13.29 1.05 -11.54
C ARG A 361 11.94 1.01 -12.27
N LEU A 362 11.14 -0.01 -12.07
CA LEU A 362 9.79 -0.07 -12.65
C LEU A 362 8.95 1.16 -12.29
N PHE A 363 9.09 1.67 -11.07
CA PHE A 363 8.38 2.88 -10.64
C PHE A 363 9.08 4.17 -11.05
N LYS A 364 10.38 4.15 -11.36
CA LYS A 364 11.17 5.34 -11.67
C LYS A 364 11.28 5.64 -13.16
N GLU A 365 11.17 4.64 -14.00
CA GLU A 365 11.29 4.81 -15.46
C GLU A 365 9.92 5.05 -16.09
N LYS A 366 9.78 6.17 -16.79
CA LYS A 366 8.50 6.59 -17.38
C LYS A 366 7.91 5.55 -18.34
N ARG A 367 8.78 4.78 -19.05
CA ARG A 367 8.33 3.71 -19.95
C ARG A 367 7.52 2.61 -19.28
N TYR A 368 7.71 2.41 -17.95
CA TYR A 368 6.95 1.44 -17.16
C TYR A 368 5.87 2.12 -16.32
N ASN A 369 6.10 3.37 -15.90
CA ASN A 369 5.23 4.08 -14.98
C ASN A 369 4.55 5.29 -15.64
N GLU A 370 3.71 5.02 -16.64
CA GLU A 370 2.97 6.05 -17.38
C GLU A 370 1.85 6.67 -16.54
N ASN A 371 1.26 5.90 -15.61
CA ASN A 371 0.11 6.33 -14.80
C ASN A 371 0.49 6.86 -13.41
N ASN A 372 1.79 7.15 -13.19
CA ASN A 372 2.26 7.77 -11.95
C ASN A 372 2.00 6.93 -10.68
N ALA A 373 2.24 5.62 -10.74
CA ALA A 373 2.22 4.76 -9.56
C ALA A 373 3.35 5.11 -8.59
N GLN A 374 3.15 4.83 -7.30
CA GLN A 374 4.13 5.08 -6.24
C GLN A 374 4.53 3.81 -5.51
N LEU A 375 5.81 3.74 -5.07
CA LEU A 375 6.35 2.69 -4.23
C LEU A 375 6.98 3.30 -2.97
N ILE A 376 6.40 2.98 -1.81
CA ILE A 376 6.94 3.34 -0.49
C ILE A 376 7.36 2.05 0.18
N PHE A 377 8.61 1.97 0.65
CA PHE A 377 9.10 0.71 1.19
C PHE A 377 10.11 0.90 2.31
N THR A 378 10.13 -0.04 3.25
CA THR A 378 11.24 -0.16 4.20
C THR A 378 12.30 -1.08 3.62
N VAL A 379 13.54 -0.81 3.96
CA VAL A 379 14.71 -1.51 3.42
C VAL A 379 15.88 -1.50 4.42
N HIS A 380 16.67 -2.56 4.40
CA HIS A 380 17.94 -2.67 5.13
C HIS A 380 19.16 -2.58 4.22
N ASN A 381 19.00 -3.00 2.95
CA ASN A 381 20.06 -2.98 1.97
C ASN A 381 20.47 -1.54 1.64
N THR A 382 21.75 -1.24 1.85
CA THR A 382 22.32 0.09 1.59
C THR A 382 22.89 0.26 0.18
N ASP A 383 22.96 -0.79 -0.63
CA ASP A 383 23.55 -0.74 -1.97
C ASP A 383 22.75 0.18 -2.91
N ILE A 384 21.43 0.27 -2.72
CA ILE A 384 20.58 1.15 -3.53
C ILE A 384 20.89 2.65 -3.32
N LEU A 385 21.59 3.01 -2.24
CA LEU A 385 22.00 4.39 -1.98
C LEU A 385 23.19 4.83 -2.83
N ASP A 386 23.99 3.89 -3.36
CA ASP A 386 25.22 4.18 -4.11
C ASP A 386 25.05 4.19 -5.63
N VAL A 387 24.00 3.59 -6.15
CA VAL A 387 23.83 3.39 -7.60
C VAL A 387 23.15 4.56 -8.33
N GLY A 388 23.04 5.72 -7.70
CA GLY A 388 22.39 6.88 -8.30
C GLY A 388 20.87 6.68 -8.54
N LEU A 389 20.28 5.65 -7.92
CA LEU A 389 18.89 5.28 -8.12
C LEU A 389 17.92 6.20 -7.36
N MET A 390 18.29 6.60 -6.13
CA MET A 390 17.42 7.35 -5.23
C MET A 390 17.83 8.83 -5.17
N ARG A 391 16.86 9.72 -5.21
CA ARG A 391 17.06 11.15 -4.94
C ARG A 391 17.07 11.43 -3.43
N VAL A 392 17.61 12.58 -3.02
CA VAL A 392 17.59 13.02 -1.62
C VAL A 392 16.20 13.09 -1.01
N SER A 393 15.19 13.40 -1.82
CA SER A 393 13.78 13.43 -1.40
C SER A 393 13.14 12.05 -1.30
N GLU A 394 13.78 11.03 -1.87
CA GLU A 394 13.27 9.66 -1.93
C GLU A 394 13.86 8.75 -0.84
N VAL A 395 14.65 9.31 0.08
CA VAL A 395 15.23 8.55 1.18
C VAL A 395 14.82 9.18 2.51
N GLY A 396 14.08 8.40 3.29
CA GLY A 396 13.65 8.73 4.65
C GLY A 396 14.44 7.95 5.68
N ILE A 397 14.87 8.60 6.74
CA ILE A 397 15.58 7.99 7.86
C ILE A 397 14.67 7.98 9.08
N ILE A 398 14.39 6.80 9.63
CA ILE A 398 13.65 6.63 10.87
C ILE A 398 14.62 6.51 12.03
N SER A 399 14.39 7.32 13.05
CA SER A 399 15.03 7.21 14.35
C SER A 399 13.97 7.10 15.45
N LYS A 400 14.39 6.61 16.62
CA LYS A 400 13.52 6.49 17.79
C LYS A 400 14.25 7.01 19.00
N THR A 401 13.64 7.97 19.68
CA THR A 401 14.11 8.48 20.96
C THR A 401 13.08 8.17 22.05
N THR A 402 13.48 8.26 23.31
CA THR A 402 12.55 8.12 24.45
C THR A 402 11.64 9.33 24.59
N GLN A 403 12.08 10.48 24.10
CA GLN A 403 11.36 11.75 24.18
C GLN A 403 10.31 11.89 23.08
N ASP A 404 10.72 11.67 21.81
CA ASP A 404 9.90 12.01 20.65
C ASP A 404 9.22 10.76 20.04
N GLY A 405 9.56 9.56 20.54
CA GLY A 405 9.12 8.32 19.92
C GLY A 405 9.79 8.07 18.57
N THR A 406 9.05 7.51 17.63
CA THR A 406 9.50 7.27 16.25
C THR A 406 9.34 8.55 15.43
N THR A 407 10.42 9.01 14.81
CA THR A 407 10.46 10.18 13.91
C THR A 407 10.98 9.76 12.54
N LEU A 408 10.56 10.47 11.49
CA LEU A 408 11.02 10.29 10.11
C LEU A 408 11.53 11.64 9.59
N VAL A 409 12.75 11.64 9.05
CA VAL A 409 13.38 12.82 8.42
C VAL A 409 13.91 12.40 7.06
N ARG A 410 13.59 13.14 6.00
CA ARG A 410 14.15 12.86 4.67
C ARG A 410 15.58 13.40 4.57
N ILE A 411 16.43 12.76 3.76
CA ILE A 411 17.78 13.26 3.51
C ILE A 411 17.72 14.72 2.99
N SER A 412 16.74 15.06 2.16
CA SER A 412 16.52 16.43 1.67
C SER A 412 16.32 17.49 2.76
N ASP A 413 15.93 17.11 3.97
CA ASP A 413 15.62 18.03 5.05
C ASP A 413 16.87 18.42 5.87
N PHE A 414 18.00 17.71 5.67
CA PHE A 414 19.27 18.05 6.27
C PHE A 414 19.91 19.28 5.60
N LYS A 415 20.48 20.19 6.41
CA LYS A 415 20.98 21.49 5.93
C LYS A 415 22.28 21.39 5.14
N GLU A 416 23.13 20.41 5.43
CA GLU A 416 24.50 20.27 4.92
C GLU A 416 24.66 18.97 4.12
N ILE A 417 23.93 18.87 3.00
CA ILE A 417 24.19 17.82 2.02
C ILE A 417 25.15 18.38 0.98
N GLU A 418 26.40 18.55 1.37
CA GLU A 418 27.45 18.99 0.44
C GLU A 418 27.98 17.77 -0.34
N ASN A 419 28.12 17.94 -1.68
CA ASN A 419 28.89 17.13 -2.64
C ASN A 419 29.10 15.66 -2.24
N VAL A 420 27.99 14.93 -2.13
CA VAL A 420 27.99 13.60 -1.56
C VAL A 420 28.47 12.59 -2.59
N ALA A 421 29.71 12.16 -2.45
CA ALA A 421 30.24 11.06 -3.26
C ALA A 421 29.50 9.74 -3.01
N SER A 422 28.84 9.57 -1.84
CA SER A 422 28.09 8.36 -1.48
C SER A 422 27.17 8.60 -0.29
N PHE A 423 25.86 8.53 -0.51
CA PHE A 423 24.85 8.54 0.57
C PHE A 423 25.02 7.34 1.51
N ARG A 424 25.37 6.18 0.99
CA ARG A 424 25.67 4.98 1.76
C ARG A 424 26.73 5.25 2.82
N ARG A 425 27.87 5.83 2.42
CA ARG A 425 28.97 6.13 3.34
C ARG A 425 28.54 7.10 4.44
N GLN A 426 27.78 8.13 4.11
CA GLN A 426 27.30 9.11 5.09
C GLN A 426 26.28 8.47 6.05
N TYR A 427 25.35 7.65 5.53
CA TYR A 427 24.41 6.89 6.36
C TYR A 427 25.16 5.97 7.32
N LEU A 428 26.10 5.15 6.81
CA LEU A 428 26.87 4.21 7.64
C LEU A 428 27.79 4.92 8.65
N ASN A 429 28.22 6.15 8.39
CA ASN A 429 28.96 6.99 9.33
C ASN A 429 28.05 7.71 10.36
N GLY A 430 26.74 7.50 10.31
CA GLY A 430 25.78 8.09 11.26
C GLY A 430 25.43 9.55 11.05
N GLN A 431 25.79 10.15 9.93
CA GLN A 431 25.53 11.58 9.66
C GLN A 431 24.04 11.91 9.59
N PHE A 432 23.19 10.94 9.22
CA PHE A 432 21.74 11.09 9.14
C PHE A 432 21.00 10.51 10.35
N SER A 433 21.71 10.07 11.41
CA SER A 433 21.14 9.25 12.49
C SER A 433 20.56 7.90 11.99
N GLY A 434 19.76 7.22 12.80
CA GLY A 434 19.01 6.02 12.37
C GLY A 434 19.84 4.74 12.17
N ILE A 435 21.15 4.75 12.47
CA ILE A 435 21.98 3.55 12.46
C ILE A 435 22.02 2.90 13.84
N PRO A 436 22.14 1.56 13.92
CA PRO A 436 22.42 0.89 15.17
C PRO A 436 23.86 1.16 15.61
N PHE A 437 24.04 1.49 16.90
CA PHE A 437 25.36 1.49 17.54
C PHE A 437 25.43 0.28 18.48
N PRO A 438 25.83 -0.90 18.00
CA PRO A 438 26.04 -2.04 18.87
C PRO A 438 27.25 -1.74 19.77
N TYR A 439 27.00 -1.62 21.07
CA TYR A 439 28.06 -1.67 22.06
C TYR A 439 28.39 -3.15 22.25
N VAL A 440 29.56 -3.57 21.80
CA VAL A 440 30.13 -4.89 22.12
C VAL A 440 31.07 -4.73 23.30
#